data_c9875d232cefa17937ce920445c60c45
#
_entry.id   c9875d232cefa17937ce920445c60c45
#
_cell.length_a   1.000
_cell.length_b   1.000
_cell.length_c   1.000
_cell.angle_alpha   90.00
_cell.angle_beta   90.00
_cell.angle_gamma   90.00
#
_symmetry.space_group_name_H-M   'P 1'
#
loop_
_entity.id
_entity.type
_entity.pdbx_description
1 polymer ?
#
loop_
_entity_poly.entity_id
_entity_poly.type
_entity_poly.pdbx_seq_one_letter_code
_entity_poly.pdbx_strand_id
1 'polypeptide(L)'
;MDHRISLTRYLVEQQRVHGHIPSELRLLLEVVARACKRISFAVNKGDLGDAMGSAGSENVQGEMQKKLDIIANETLIEANEWGGHLAAMASEEMEGIYIVPNRYPQGEYLLMFDPLDGSSNIDVNVSIGTIFSVLRKPEGHPGVHDADFLQPGNRQVAAGYCVYGPQTTLVLTVGDGVAMFTLDREQGSFVLIRENVRIPEDTQEFAINMSNMRHWDAPVRRYIDECLAGTEGPRGKNFNMRWIASMVADVHRILTRGGIFMYPWDKREPHKPGKLRLMYEANPMGWLIEQAGGAATNGRQRILDIQPGQLHERVSVILGSKNEVEHVTSYHTSN
;
A
#
# COMPACT_ATOMS: atom_id res chain seq x y z
N MET A 1 -20.73 17.36 -22.91
CA MET A 1 -19.59 16.40 -22.92
C MET A 1 -19.08 16.33 -21.50
N ASP A 2 -19.16 15.16 -20.91
CA ASP A 2 -18.61 14.94 -19.56
C ASP A 2 -17.10 15.12 -19.62
N HIS A 3 -16.58 16.20 -19.04
CA HIS A 3 -15.13 16.49 -19.03
C HIS A 3 -14.44 15.56 -18.01
N ARG A 4 -14.33 14.29 -18.36
CA ARG A 4 -13.60 13.31 -17.57
C ARG A 4 -12.12 13.68 -17.53
N ILE A 5 -11.57 13.87 -16.31
CA ILE A 5 -10.16 14.19 -16.09
C ILE A 5 -9.38 12.88 -16.07
N SER A 6 -8.48 12.68 -17.04
CA SER A 6 -7.58 11.53 -17.03
C SER A 6 -6.47 11.71 -15.98
N LEU A 7 -5.83 10.60 -15.55
CA LEU A 7 -4.66 10.64 -14.68
C LEU A 7 -3.57 11.56 -15.22
N THR A 8 -3.25 11.45 -16.52
CA THR A 8 -2.26 12.32 -17.17
C THR A 8 -2.62 13.80 -17.01
N ARG A 9 -3.87 14.16 -17.29
CA ARG A 9 -4.33 15.55 -17.14
C ARG A 9 -4.23 16.01 -15.69
N TYR A 10 -4.68 15.20 -14.75
CA TYR A 10 -4.60 15.50 -13.32
C TYR A 10 -3.15 15.76 -12.89
N LEU A 11 -2.22 14.87 -13.23
CA LEU A 11 -0.80 15.03 -12.87
C LEU A 11 -0.16 16.28 -13.50
N VAL A 12 -0.53 16.63 -14.74
CA VAL A 12 -0.06 17.87 -15.39
C VAL A 12 -0.62 19.11 -14.68
N GLU A 13 -1.90 19.08 -14.27
CA GLU A 13 -2.51 20.18 -13.51
C GLU A 13 -1.88 20.31 -12.13
N GLN A 14 -1.64 19.20 -11.41
CA GLN A 14 -0.94 19.20 -10.11
C GLN A 14 0.49 19.72 -10.24
N GLN A 15 1.22 19.34 -11.27
CA GLN A 15 2.57 19.84 -11.54
C GLN A 15 2.60 21.37 -11.71
N ARG A 16 1.60 21.94 -12.37
CA ARG A 16 1.49 23.39 -12.57
C ARG A 16 1.15 24.15 -11.29
N VAL A 17 0.33 23.57 -10.43
CA VAL A 17 -0.14 24.21 -9.19
C VAL A 17 0.90 24.14 -8.09
N HIS A 18 1.50 22.99 -7.88
CA HIS A 18 2.31 22.73 -6.69
C HIS A 18 3.82 22.82 -6.90
N GLY A 19 4.30 22.78 -8.16
CA GLY A 19 5.73 23.00 -8.50
C GLY A 19 6.73 21.94 -7.97
N HIS A 20 6.30 21.06 -7.06
CA HIS A 20 7.16 20.04 -6.47
C HIS A 20 7.07 18.66 -7.17
N ILE A 21 6.28 18.56 -8.24
CA ILE A 21 6.17 17.36 -9.06
C ILE A 21 6.99 17.59 -10.35
N PRO A 22 8.26 17.13 -10.41
CA PRO A 22 9.03 17.22 -11.65
C PRO A 22 8.45 16.36 -12.76
N SER A 23 8.79 16.66 -14.00
CA SER A 23 8.32 15.91 -15.16
C SER A 23 8.69 14.42 -15.08
N GLU A 24 9.86 14.12 -14.56
CA GLU A 24 10.38 12.76 -14.38
C GLU A 24 9.51 11.95 -13.40
N LEU A 25 9.10 12.55 -12.27
CA LEU A 25 8.20 11.90 -11.32
C LEU A 25 6.81 11.67 -11.94
N ARG A 26 6.27 12.68 -12.64
CA ARG A 26 5.00 12.55 -13.35
C ARG A 26 5.03 11.40 -14.36
N LEU A 27 6.08 11.34 -15.20
CA LEU A 27 6.24 10.28 -16.20
C LEU A 27 6.39 8.91 -15.55
N LEU A 28 7.13 8.79 -14.45
CA LEU A 28 7.26 7.56 -13.68
C LEU A 28 5.89 7.07 -13.19
N LEU A 29 5.08 7.95 -12.61
CA LEU A 29 3.74 7.59 -12.11
C LEU A 29 2.81 7.13 -13.26
N GLU A 30 2.92 7.73 -14.45
CA GLU A 30 2.19 7.27 -15.62
C GLU A 30 2.62 5.87 -16.10
N VAL A 31 3.92 5.55 -15.97
CA VAL A 31 4.45 4.21 -16.29
C VAL A 31 3.95 3.18 -15.28
N VAL A 32 4.01 3.47 -13.97
CA VAL A 32 3.45 2.61 -12.92
C VAL A 32 1.97 2.34 -13.15
N ALA A 33 1.18 3.39 -13.43
CA ALA A 33 -0.24 3.23 -13.74
C ALA A 33 -0.49 2.36 -14.98
N ARG A 34 0.39 2.43 -15.98
CA ARG A 34 0.33 1.57 -17.18
C ARG A 34 0.63 0.11 -16.84
N ALA A 35 1.61 -0.15 -15.98
CA ALA A 35 1.88 -1.50 -15.47
C ALA A 35 0.67 -2.06 -14.71
N CYS A 36 0.07 -1.27 -13.81
CA CYS A 36 -1.17 -1.65 -13.11
C CYS A 36 -2.33 -1.98 -14.07
N LYS A 37 -2.46 -1.29 -15.19
CA LYS A 37 -3.46 -1.66 -16.23
C LYS A 37 -3.18 -3.05 -16.80
N ARG A 38 -1.92 -3.36 -17.15
CA ARG A 38 -1.53 -4.70 -17.65
C ARG A 38 -1.84 -5.78 -16.63
N ILE A 39 -1.49 -5.55 -15.35
CA ILE A 39 -1.79 -6.48 -14.25
C ILE A 39 -3.31 -6.67 -14.11
N SER A 40 -4.10 -5.58 -14.15
CA SER A 40 -5.56 -5.65 -14.10
C SER A 40 -6.14 -6.56 -15.20
N PHE A 41 -5.59 -6.50 -16.40
CA PHE A 41 -6.03 -7.38 -17.49
C PHE A 41 -5.65 -8.85 -17.24
N ALA A 42 -4.46 -9.12 -16.68
CA ALA A 42 -4.03 -10.46 -16.31
C ALA A 42 -4.93 -11.04 -15.21
N VAL A 43 -5.18 -10.26 -14.13
CA VAL A 43 -6.09 -10.63 -13.03
C VAL A 43 -7.49 -10.99 -13.56
N ASN A 44 -8.04 -10.17 -14.47
CA ASN A 44 -9.40 -10.37 -15.00
C ASN A 44 -9.53 -11.54 -15.97
N LYS A 45 -8.42 -12.03 -16.54
CA LYS A 45 -8.44 -13.27 -17.33
C LYS A 45 -8.60 -14.50 -16.47
N GLY A 46 -8.12 -14.45 -15.21
CA GLY A 46 -8.18 -15.59 -14.30
C GLY A 46 -7.65 -16.87 -14.93
N ASP A 47 -8.40 -17.96 -14.83
CA ASP A 47 -8.06 -19.25 -15.41
C ASP A 47 -7.88 -19.24 -16.93
N LEU A 48 -8.56 -18.33 -17.64
CA LEU A 48 -8.41 -18.19 -19.09
C LEU A 48 -7.02 -17.68 -19.53
N GLY A 49 -6.28 -17.08 -18.61
CA GLY A 49 -4.97 -16.50 -18.87
C GLY A 49 -3.80 -17.33 -18.38
N ASP A 50 -4.03 -18.55 -17.89
CA ASP A 50 -3.00 -19.41 -17.25
C ASP A 50 -2.30 -18.74 -16.04
N ALA A 51 -2.93 -17.71 -15.48
CA ALA A 51 -2.37 -16.88 -14.43
C ALA A 51 -2.73 -17.33 -13.01
N MET A 52 -3.62 -18.33 -12.88
CA MET A 52 -4.08 -18.85 -11.60
C MET A 52 -3.22 -20.01 -11.07
N GLY A 53 -3.32 -20.24 -9.76
CA GLY A 53 -2.66 -21.35 -9.09
C GLY A 53 -1.23 -21.05 -8.62
N SER A 54 -0.64 -22.04 -7.93
CA SER A 54 0.74 -21.97 -7.43
C SER A 54 1.75 -21.97 -8.57
N ALA A 55 2.82 -21.19 -8.42
CA ALA A 55 3.99 -21.25 -9.29
C ALA A 55 4.87 -22.50 -9.02
N GLY A 56 4.62 -23.21 -7.90
CA GLY A 56 5.45 -24.33 -7.46
C GLY A 56 6.78 -23.91 -6.83
N SER A 57 6.95 -22.62 -6.55
CA SER A 57 8.10 -22.01 -5.89
C SER A 57 7.65 -21.24 -4.65
N GLU A 58 8.58 -21.05 -3.72
CA GLU A 58 8.43 -20.12 -2.59
C GLU A 58 9.19 -18.83 -2.92
N ASN A 59 8.66 -17.69 -2.45
CA ASN A 59 9.41 -16.44 -2.53
C ASN A 59 10.56 -16.44 -1.51
N VAL A 60 11.39 -15.40 -1.55
CA VAL A 60 12.56 -15.22 -0.66
C VAL A 60 12.23 -15.22 0.83
N GLN A 61 10.94 -15.18 1.18
CA GLN A 61 10.44 -15.18 2.54
C GLN A 61 9.79 -16.50 2.97
N GLY A 62 9.84 -17.54 2.10
CA GLY A 62 9.24 -18.84 2.33
C GLY A 62 7.72 -18.87 2.20
N GLU A 63 7.14 -17.90 1.49
CA GLU A 63 5.71 -17.87 1.17
C GLU A 63 5.47 -18.49 -0.21
N MET A 64 4.42 -19.31 -0.33
CA MET A 64 4.06 -19.97 -1.59
C MET A 64 3.68 -18.94 -2.65
N GLN A 65 4.50 -18.81 -3.68
CA GLN A 65 4.32 -17.86 -4.76
C GLN A 65 3.21 -18.31 -5.72
N LYS A 66 2.36 -17.39 -6.12
CA LYS A 66 1.36 -17.60 -7.16
C LYS A 66 1.93 -17.17 -8.51
N LYS A 67 1.43 -17.76 -9.59
CA LYS A 67 1.83 -17.35 -10.96
C LYS A 67 1.58 -15.87 -11.21
N LEU A 68 0.49 -15.34 -10.63
CA LEU A 68 0.11 -13.96 -10.80
C LEU A 68 1.06 -12.98 -10.06
N ASP A 69 1.68 -13.41 -8.94
CA ASP A 69 2.72 -12.62 -8.26
C ASP A 69 3.93 -12.43 -9.18
N ILE A 70 4.37 -13.50 -9.84
CA ILE A 70 5.48 -13.44 -10.81
C ILE A 70 5.13 -12.53 -11.98
N ILE A 71 3.94 -12.69 -12.57
CA ILE A 71 3.49 -11.87 -13.71
C ILE A 71 3.41 -10.39 -13.31
N ALA A 72 2.91 -10.08 -12.12
CA ALA A 72 2.80 -8.72 -11.62
C ALA A 72 4.19 -8.11 -11.38
N ASN A 73 5.09 -8.86 -10.74
CA ASN A 73 6.46 -8.44 -10.48
C ASN A 73 7.23 -8.14 -11.78
N GLU A 74 7.23 -9.08 -12.72
CA GLU A 74 7.88 -8.92 -14.03
C GLU A 74 7.29 -7.74 -14.81
N THR A 75 5.95 -7.58 -14.79
CA THR A 75 5.26 -6.48 -15.47
C THR A 75 5.70 -5.11 -14.93
N LEU A 76 5.89 -4.96 -13.61
CA LEU A 76 6.35 -3.72 -13.01
C LEU A 76 7.81 -3.44 -13.36
N ILE A 77 8.68 -4.45 -13.31
CA ILE A 77 10.10 -4.30 -13.65
C ILE A 77 10.25 -3.91 -15.12
N GLU A 78 9.71 -4.72 -16.04
CA GLU A 78 9.80 -4.49 -17.48
C GLU A 78 9.24 -3.14 -17.94
N ALA A 79 8.15 -2.68 -17.31
CA ALA A 79 7.55 -1.41 -17.65
C ALA A 79 8.44 -0.22 -17.26
N ASN A 80 9.19 -0.34 -16.16
CA ASN A 80 9.88 0.79 -15.53
C ASN A 80 11.39 0.84 -15.79
N GLU A 81 12.04 -0.27 -16.20
CA GLU A 81 13.50 -0.33 -16.33
C GLU A 81 14.11 0.57 -17.41
N TRP A 82 13.35 0.85 -18.49
CA TRP A 82 13.89 1.53 -19.69
C TRP A 82 13.53 3.03 -19.76
N GLY A 83 12.66 3.52 -18.86
CA GLY A 83 12.08 4.87 -18.94
C GLY A 83 13.04 6.02 -18.56
N GLY A 84 14.20 5.74 -18.00
CA GLY A 84 15.18 6.75 -17.59
C GLY A 84 14.80 7.54 -16.33
N HIS A 85 13.77 7.11 -15.59
CA HIS A 85 13.31 7.80 -14.38
C HIS A 85 13.87 7.17 -13.10
N LEU A 86 14.20 5.86 -13.15
CA LEU A 86 14.64 5.07 -12.02
C LEU A 86 16.15 4.82 -12.04
N ALA A 87 16.74 4.79 -10.85
CA ALA A 87 18.06 4.23 -10.61
C ALA A 87 17.97 2.73 -10.25
N ALA A 88 16.96 2.35 -9.47
CA ALA A 88 16.71 0.97 -9.07
C ALA A 88 15.26 0.77 -8.61
N MET A 89 14.89 -0.51 -8.44
CA MET A 89 13.60 -0.96 -7.90
C MET A 89 13.82 -1.95 -6.77
N ALA A 90 12.92 -1.99 -5.80
CA ALA A 90 12.83 -3.01 -4.77
C ALA A 90 11.41 -3.59 -4.73
N SER A 91 11.32 -4.91 -4.75
CA SER A 91 10.06 -5.65 -4.71
C SER A 91 9.99 -6.55 -3.49
N GLU A 92 8.79 -6.75 -2.96
CA GLU A 92 8.55 -7.76 -1.92
C GLU A 92 8.95 -9.16 -2.35
N GLU A 93 8.82 -9.47 -3.65
CA GLU A 93 9.09 -10.78 -4.24
C GLU A 93 10.56 -11.04 -4.56
N MET A 94 11.45 -10.05 -4.36
CA MET A 94 12.87 -10.14 -4.69
C MET A 94 13.72 -10.03 -3.43
N GLU A 95 14.82 -10.80 -3.35
CA GLU A 95 15.74 -10.77 -2.20
C GLU A 95 16.45 -9.42 -2.04
N GLY A 96 16.92 -8.86 -3.14
CA GLY A 96 17.65 -7.59 -3.18
C GLY A 96 17.04 -6.62 -4.19
N ILE A 97 17.74 -5.50 -4.40
CA ILE A 97 17.29 -4.48 -5.35
C ILE A 97 17.56 -4.89 -6.80
N TYR A 98 16.69 -4.44 -7.69
CA TYR A 98 16.90 -4.48 -9.14
C TYR A 98 17.52 -3.17 -9.60
N ILE A 99 18.82 -3.17 -9.91
CA ILE A 99 19.51 -2.00 -10.46
C ILE A 99 19.17 -1.89 -11.95
N VAL A 100 18.74 -0.71 -12.39
CA VAL A 100 18.48 -0.46 -13.81
C VAL A 100 19.72 -0.78 -14.64
N PRO A 101 19.63 -1.68 -15.65
CA PRO A 101 20.77 -2.07 -16.45
C PRO A 101 21.43 -0.89 -17.19
N ASN A 102 22.76 -0.89 -17.31
CA ASN A 102 23.55 0.20 -17.94
C ASN A 102 23.19 0.48 -19.42
N ARG A 103 22.46 -0.43 -20.08
CA ARG A 103 21.94 -0.20 -21.44
C ARG A 103 20.81 0.84 -21.49
N TYR A 104 20.24 1.17 -20.32
CA TYR A 104 19.19 2.17 -20.19
C TYR A 104 19.69 3.38 -19.39
N PRO A 105 19.16 4.58 -19.64
CA PRO A 105 19.47 5.73 -18.82
C PRO A 105 18.96 5.52 -17.40
N GLN A 106 19.73 5.95 -16.41
CA GLN A 106 19.36 5.93 -15.00
C GLN A 106 18.82 7.30 -14.57
N GLY A 107 17.80 7.30 -13.72
CA GLY A 107 17.18 8.48 -13.16
C GLY A 107 17.47 8.65 -11.66
N GLU A 108 16.73 9.58 -11.04
CA GLU A 108 16.94 10.00 -9.65
C GLU A 108 15.99 9.32 -8.65
N TYR A 109 15.11 8.44 -9.12
CA TYR A 109 14.10 7.82 -8.27
C TYR A 109 14.39 6.36 -7.99
N LEU A 110 13.87 5.93 -6.85
CA LEU A 110 13.81 4.54 -6.40
C LEU A 110 12.34 4.15 -6.30
N LEU A 111 11.94 3.05 -6.92
CA LEU A 111 10.59 2.53 -6.88
C LEU A 111 10.53 1.30 -5.97
N MET A 112 9.65 1.32 -4.98
CA MET A 112 9.34 0.18 -4.13
C MET A 112 7.92 -0.28 -4.38
N PHE A 113 7.70 -1.60 -4.37
CA PHE A 113 6.36 -2.14 -4.58
C PHE A 113 6.17 -3.53 -3.96
N ASP A 114 4.96 -3.77 -3.50
CA ASP A 114 4.37 -5.09 -3.38
C ASP A 114 3.60 -5.32 -4.69
N PRO A 115 4.04 -6.26 -5.54
CA PRO A 115 3.42 -6.43 -6.84
C PRO A 115 1.97 -6.91 -6.75
N LEU A 116 1.63 -7.70 -5.70
CA LEU A 116 0.28 -8.23 -5.56
C LEU A 116 -0.10 -8.55 -4.11
N ASP A 117 -0.44 -7.52 -3.34
CA ASP A 117 -1.01 -7.65 -2.00
C ASP A 117 -2.27 -8.51 -1.98
N GLY A 118 -2.34 -9.42 -1.01
CA GLY A 118 -3.49 -10.30 -0.82
C GLY A 118 -3.46 -11.56 -1.70
N SER A 119 -2.30 -12.07 -2.08
CA SER A 119 -2.13 -13.24 -2.97
C SER A 119 -2.93 -14.47 -2.55
N SER A 120 -3.22 -14.65 -1.25
CA SER A 120 -4.09 -15.73 -0.78
C SER A 120 -5.54 -15.64 -1.28
N ASN A 121 -5.95 -14.46 -1.75
CA ASN A 121 -7.29 -14.19 -2.27
C ASN A 121 -7.44 -14.46 -3.78
N ILE A 122 -6.34 -14.73 -4.49
CA ILE A 122 -6.35 -14.94 -5.95
C ILE A 122 -7.30 -16.08 -6.34
N ASP A 123 -7.10 -17.25 -5.75
CA ASP A 123 -7.82 -18.46 -6.14
C ASP A 123 -9.30 -18.47 -5.68
N VAL A 124 -9.69 -17.54 -4.83
CA VAL A 124 -11.07 -17.40 -4.31
C VAL A 124 -11.80 -16.16 -4.84
N ASN A 125 -11.20 -15.52 -5.85
CA ASN A 125 -11.79 -14.38 -6.57
C ASN A 125 -12.18 -13.20 -5.65
N VAL A 126 -11.33 -12.87 -4.68
CA VAL A 126 -11.50 -11.71 -3.80
C VAL A 126 -10.46 -10.65 -4.18
N SER A 127 -10.79 -9.38 -3.95
CA SER A 127 -9.95 -8.23 -4.34
C SER A 127 -8.53 -8.34 -3.82
N ILE A 128 -7.59 -8.07 -4.72
CA ILE A 128 -6.14 -8.00 -4.54
C ILE A 128 -5.63 -6.70 -5.11
N GLY A 129 -4.33 -6.39 -4.99
CA GLY A 129 -3.83 -5.16 -5.60
C GLY A 129 -2.33 -4.99 -5.55
N THR A 130 -1.85 -3.99 -6.26
CA THR A 130 -0.45 -3.55 -6.26
C THR A 130 -0.29 -2.35 -5.33
N ILE A 131 0.72 -2.35 -4.47
CA ILE A 131 1.10 -1.21 -3.63
C ILE A 131 2.43 -0.67 -4.12
N PHE A 132 2.61 0.65 -4.18
CA PHE A 132 3.88 1.25 -4.59
C PHE A 132 4.20 2.53 -3.84
N SER A 133 5.48 2.83 -3.75
CA SER A 133 5.99 4.13 -3.31
C SER A 133 7.26 4.52 -4.06
N VAL A 134 7.53 5.82 -4.12
CA VAL A 134 8.68 6.41 -4.79
C VAL A 134 9.48 7.21 -3.78
N LEU A 135 10.80 6.95 -3.76
CA LEU A 135 11.78 7.72 -3.01
C LEU A 135 12.74 8.44 -3.97
N ARG A 136 13.42 9.47 -3.48
CA ARG A 136 14.59 10.01 -4.18
C ARG A 136 15.83 9.20 -3.82
N LYS A 137 16.65 8.91 -4.83
CA LYS A 137 17.99 8.38 -4.58
C LYS A 137 18.81 9.40 -3.79
N PRO A 138 19.48 9.02 -2.70
CA PRO A 138 20.39 9.90 -1.99
C PRO A 138 21.54 10.38 -2.90
N GLU A 139 21.94 11.62 -2.72
CA GLU A 139 23.08 12.20 -3.39
C GLU A 139 24.39 11.84 -2.68
N GLY A 140 25.53 11.99 -3.37
CA GLY A 140 26.86 11.97 -2.75
C GLY A 140 27.67 10.69 -2.93
N HIS A 141 27.13 9.64 -3.58
CA HIS A 141 27.90 8.45 -3.93
C HIS A 141 27.53 7.89 -5.30
N PRO A 142 28.49 7.24 -5.98
CA PRO A 142 28.21 6.57 -7.25
C PRO A 142 27.42 5.27 -7.02
N GLY A 143 26.61 4.91 -8.02
CA GLY A 143 25.84 3.67 -8.00
C GLY A 143 24.58 3.73 -7.13
N VAL A 144 23.98 2.57 -6.90
CA VAL A 144 22.81 2.37 -6.03
C VAL A 144 23.08 1.15 -5.14
N HIS A 145 22.68 1.25 -3.88
CA HIS A 145 22.86 0.22 -2.87
C HIS A 145 21.54 -0.01 -2.12
N ASP A 146 21.39 -1.15 -1.48
CA ASP A 146 20.21 -1.46 -0.65
C ASP A 146 19.96 -0.37 0.41
N ALA A 147 21.03 0.19 0.96
CA ALA A 147 20.96 1.27 1.96
C ALA A 147 20.25 2.55 1.44
N ASP A 148 20.24 2.80 0.13
CA ASP A 148 19.56 3.94 -0.46
C ASP A 148 18.04 3.87 -0.32
N PHE A 149 17.51 2.67 -0.23
CA PHE A 149 16.09 2.41 0.01
C PHE A 149 15.70 2.53 1.48
N LEU A 150 16.66 2.39 2.41
CA LEU A 150 16.39 2.40 3.85
C LEU A 150 16.11 3.81 4.36
N GLN A 151 15.05 4.42 3.84
CA GLN A 151 14.58 5.75 4.21
C GLN A 151 13.25 5.64 4.97
N PRO A 152 13.01 6.49 5.98
CA PRO A 152 11.72 6.50 6.68
C PRO A 152 10.59 6.92 5.74
N GLY A 153 9.37 6.49 6.04
CA GLY A 153 8.20 6.70 5.19
C GLY A 153 7.85 8.16 4.90
N ASN A 154 8.28 9.11 5.73
CA ASN A 154 8.13 10.54 5.51
C ASN A 154 9.03 11.11 4.39
N ARG A 155 9.93 10.29 3.81
CA ARG A 155 10.77 10.64 2.65
C ARG A 155 10.14 10.24 1.31
N GLN A 156 9.01 9.58 1.31
CA GLN A 156 8.28 9.28 0.08
C GLN A 156 7.92 10.57 -0.67
N VAL A 157 8.07 10.55 -2.00
CA VAL A 157 7.67 11.66 -2.89
C VAL A 157 6.40 11.34 -3.66
N ALA A 158 6.03 10.07 -3.75
CA ALA A 158 4.73 9.59 -4.20
C ALA A 158 4.44 8.24 -3.56
N ALA A 159 3.17 7.95 -3.31
CA ALA A 159 2.71 6.63 -2.88
C ALA A 159 1.32 6.35 -3.43
N GLY A 160 1.01 5.09 -3.65
CA GLY A 160 -0.28 4.69 -4.17
C GLY A 160 -0.51 3.19 -4.13
N TYR A 161 -1.69 2.81 -4.51
CA TYR A 161 -2.04 1.41 -4.78
C TYR A 161 -3.04 1.32 -5.93
N CYS A 162 -3.08 0.16 -6.56
CA CYS A 162 -4.11 -0.19 -7.52
C CYS A 162 -4.87 -1.41 -7.01
N VAL A 163 -6.15 -1.28 -6.67
CA VAL A 163 -6.99 -2.40 -6.27
C VAL A 163 -7.67 -3.03 -7.49
N TYR A 164 -7.56 -4.34 -7.60
CA TYR A 164 -8.18 -5.18 -8.63
C TYR A 164 -9.38 -5.91 -8.02
N GLY A 165 -10.55 -5.30 -8.15
CA GLY A 165 -11.82 -5.80 -7.61
C GLY A 165 -12.93 -5.64 -8.65
N PRO A 166 -14.19 -5.43 -8.21
CA PRO A 166 -15.30 -5.13 -9.11
C PRO A 166 -15.02 -3.96 -10.06
N GLN A 167 -14.23 -2.99 -9.59
CA GLN A 167 -13.60 -1.94 -10.38
C GLN A 167 -12.07 -2.03 -10.20
N THR A 168 -11.33 -1.62 -11.22
CA THR A 168 -9.89 -1.36 -11.07
C THR A 168 -9.72 0.09 -10.68
N THR A 169 -9.30 0.35 -9.45
CA THR A 169 -9.14 1.71 -8.92
C THR A 169 -7.70 1.97 -8.53
N LEU A 170 -7.12 3.02 -9.09
CA LEU A 170 -5.82 3.56 -8.70
C LEU A 170 -6.04 4.68 -7.68
N VAL A 171 -5.33 4.61 -6.56
CA VAL A 171 -5.31 5.64 -5.52
C VAL A 171 -3.90 6.18 -5.40
N LEU A 172 -3.75 7.49 -5.34
CA LEU A 172 -2.45 8.16 -5.43
C LEU A 172 -2.38 9.37 -4.50
N THR A 173 -1.22 9.56 -3.87
CA THR A 173 -0.79 10.81 -3.26
C THR A 173 0.59 11.22 -3.78
N VAL A 174 0.78 12.51 -3.93
CA VAL A 174 2.07 13.16 -4.22
C VAL A 174 2.40 14.21 -3.14
N GLY A 175 1.73 14.12 -1.97
CA GLY A 175 1.92 15.00 -0.82
C GLY A 175 0.84 16.06 -0.61
N ASP A 176 -0.09 16.22 -1.54
CA ASP A 176 -1.18 17.22 -1.50
C ASP A 176 -2.56 16.56 -1.49
N GLY A 177 -2.80 15.70 -0.50
CA GLY A 177 -4.04 14.93 -0.37
C GLY A 177 -4.02 13.65 -1.20
N VAL A 178 -5.18 13.02 -1.34
CA VAL A 178 -5.37 11.73 -2.00
C VAL A 178 -6.38 11.85 -3.13
N ALA A 179 -6.03 11.30 -4.30
CA ALA A 179 -6.91 11.21 -5.46
C ALA A 179 -7.20 9.75 -5.82
N MET A 180 -8.43 9.49 -6.31
CA MET A 180 -8.88 8.17 -6.76
C MET A 180 -9.28 8.20 -8.23
N PHE A 181 -8.87 7.19 -8.97
CA PHE A 181 -9.12 7.03 -10.41
C PHE A 181 -9.65 5.63 -10.68
N THR A 182 -10.67 5.52 -11.52
CA THR A 182 -11.18 4.25 -12.02
C THR A 182 -10.67 4.00 -13.43
N LEU A 183 -10.29 2.77 -13.74
CA LEU A 183 -9.91 2.36 -15.08
C LEU A 183 -11.15 2.30 -15.98
N ASP A 184 -11.24 3.26 -16.90
CA ASP A 184 -12.15 3.16 -18.06
C ASP A 184 -11.54 2.16 -19.05
N ARG A 185 -12.12 0.97 -19.11
CA ARG A 185 -11.61 -0.14 -19.94
C ARG A 185 -11.81 0.08 -21.43
N GLU A 186 -12.81 0.86 -21.81
CA GLU A 186 -13.10 1.19 -23.21
C GLU A 186 -12.05 2.16 -23.77
N GLN A 187 -11.68 3.15 -22.97
CA GLN A 187 -10.65 4.13 -23.32
C GLN A 187 -9.23 3.70 -22.94
N GLY A 188 -9.11 2.68 -22.10
CA GLY A 188 -7.83 2.21 -21.58
C GLY A 188 -7.11 3.24 -20.69
N SER A 189 -7.84 4.15 -20.02
CA SER A 189 -7.26 5.21 -19.20
C SER A 189 -7.86 5.26 -17.80
N PHE A 190 -7.05 5.66 -16.81
CA PHE A 190 -7.53 5.98 -15.48
C PHE A 190 -8.20 7.36 -15.48
N VAL A 191 -9.43 7.42 -14.99
CA VAL A 191 -10.29 8.61 -14.95
C VAL A 191 -10.54 8.98 -13.50
N LEU A 192 -10.34 10.26 -13.17
CA LEU A 192 -10.56 10.81 -11.83
C LEU A 192 -12.02 10.63 -11.41
N ILE A 193 -12.23 10.00 -10.26
CA ILE A 193 -13.57 9.81 -9.67
C ILE A 193 -13.72 10.56 -8.35
N ARG A 194 -12.61 10.82 -7.66
CA ARG A 194 -12.62 11.57 -6.39
C ARG A 194 -11.27 12.26 -6.18
N GLU A 195 -11.32 13.53 -5.84
CA GLU A 195 -10.19 14.36 -5.47
C GLU A 195 -10.31 14.75 -3.99
N ASN A 196 -9.18 14.98 -3.32
CA ASN A 196 -9.13 15.38 -1.91
C ASN A 196 -9.92 14.43 -0.99
N VAL A 197 -9.69 13.12 -1.14
CA VAL A 197 -10.31 12.10 -0.30
C VAL A 197 -10.05 12.39 1.18
N ARG A 198 -11.11 12.31 1.99
CA ARG A 198 -11.02 12.50 3.44
C ARG A 198 -11.67 11.33 4.17
N ILE A 199 -11.01 10.88 5.23
CA ILE A 199 -11.50 9.85 6.14
C ILE A 199 -12.21 10.55 7.30
N PRO A 200 -13.42 10.10 7.72
CA PRO A 200 -14.01 10.56 8.96
C PRO A 200 -13.10 10.28 10.16
N GLU A 201 -12.96 11.23 11.07
CA GLU A 201 -12.14 11.08 12.28
C GLU A 201 -12.65 9.96 13.19
N ASP A 202 -13.98 9.81 13.28
CA ASP A 202 -14.67 8.75 14.02
C ASP A 202 -15.18 7.65 13.10
N THR A 203 -15.25 6.42 13.63
CA THR A 203 -15.80 5.28 12.91
C THR A 203 -16.50 4.29 13.85
N GLN A 204 -17.26 3.37 13.26
CA GLN A 204 -17.84 2.19 13.90
C GLN A 204 -17.49 0.91 13.13
N GLU A 205 -16.40 0.92 12.37
CA GLU A 205 -15.92 -0.26 11.66
C GLU A 205 -14.47 -0.56 12.03
N PHE A 206 -14.18 -1.84 12.28
CA PHE A 206 -12.82 -2.32 12.48
C PHE A 206 -12.53 -3.55 11.61
N ALA A 207 -11.27 -3.70 11.23
CA ALA A 207 -10.77 -4.82 10.45
C ALA A 207 -9.55 -5.43 11.16
N ILE A 208 -9.65 -6.69 11.54
CA ILE A 208 -8.57 -7.46 12.16
C ILE A 208 -8.88 -8.94 11.99
N ASN A 209 -7.85 -9.79 11.89
CA ASN A 209 -8.03 -11.23 11.85
C ASN A 209 -8.40 -11.77 13.25
N MET A 210 -9.67 -11.84 13.57
CA MET A 210 -10.20 -12.29 14.87
C MET A 210 -9.72 -13.68 15.30
N SER A 211 -9.33 -14.55 14.38
CA SER A 211 -8.79 -15.88 14.72
C SER A 211 -7.51 -15.82 15.53
N ASN A 212 -6.80 -14.70 15.49
CA ASN A 212 -5.55 -14.45 16.21
C ASN A 212 -5.74 -13.80 17.59
N MET A 213 -6.96 -13.53 18.04
CA MET A 213 -7.27 -12.80 19.28
C MET A 213 -6.52 -13.31 20.52
N ARG A 214 -6.36 -14.64 20.64
CA ARG A 214 -5.63 -15.28 21.76
C ARG A 214 -4.12 -15.01 21.75
N HIS A 215 -3.58 -14.45 20.68
CA HIS A 215 -2.16 -14.22 20.47
C HIS A 215 -1.76 -12.75 20.50
N TRP A 216 -2.72 -11.83 20.54
CA TRP A 216 -2.46 -10.40 20.60
C TRP A 216 -1.94 -9.99 22.01
N ASP A 217 -1.29 -8.84 22.05
CA ASP A 217 -0.95 -8.15 23.28
C ASP A 217 -2.19 -7.53 23.96
N ALA A 218 -2.05 -7.17 25.23
CA ALA A 218 -3.16 -6.69 26.03
C ALA A 218 -3.82 -5.40 25.47
N PRO A 219 -3.10 -4.39 24.95
CA PRO A 219 -3.68 -3.18 24.39
C PRO A 219 -4.65 -3.45 23.25
N VAL A 220 -4.24 -4.25 22.26
CA VAL A 220 -5.09 -4.60 21.11
C VAL A 220 -6.30 -5.41 21.56
N ARG A 221 -6.08 -6.38 22.44
CA ARG A 221 -7.16 -7.20 22.97
C ARG A 221 -8.19 -6.37 23.71
N ARG A 222 -7.74 -5.45 24.57
CA ARG A 222 -8.62 -4.51 25.29
C ARG A 222 -9.46 -3.69 24.31
N TYR A 223 -8.83 -3.10 23.29
CA TYR A 223 -9.54 -2.31 22.29
C TYR A 223 -10.64 -3.10 21.58
N ILE A 224 -10.35 -4.34 21.19
CA ILE A 224 -11.34 -5.21 20.52
C ILE A 224 -12.44 -5.64 21.46
N ASP A 225 -12.13 -6.00 22.72
CA ASP A 225 -13.15 -6.36 23.73
C ASP A 225 -14.14 -5.18 23.95
N GLU A 226 -13.64 -3.93 23.97
CA GLU A 226 -14.49 -2.73 24.06
C GLU A 226 -15.35 -2.52 22.80
N CYS A 227 -14.82 -2.79 21.59
CA CYS A 227 -15.62 -2.74 20.36
C CYS A 227 -16.74 -3.80 20.35
N LEU A 228 -16.44 -5.01 20.85
CA LEU A 228 -17.41 -6.12 20.92
C LEU A 228 -18.46 -5.92 22.00
N ALA A 229 -18.16 -5.20 23.08
CA ALA A 229 -19.11 -4.90 24.14
C ALA A 229 -20.25 -3.96 23.69
N GLY A 230 -20.09 -3.28 22.55
CA GLY A 230 -21.15 -2.48 21.93
C GLY A 230 -21.65 -1.32 22.81
N THR A 231 -22.95 -1.03 22.74
CA THR A 231 -23.59 0.06 23.48
C THR A 231 -23.58 -0.16 25.01
N GLU A 232 -23.45 -1.38 25.47
CA GLU A 232 -23.40 -1.75 26.90
C GLU A 232 -21.99 -1.58 27.48
N GLY A 233 -20.97 -1.47 26.59
CA GLY A 233 -19.58 -1.31 26.96
C GLY A 233 -19.14 0.15 27.10
N PRO A 234 -17.85 0.37 27.42
CA PRO A 234 -17.30 1.70 27.71
C PRO A 234 -17.33 2.65 26.51
N ARG A 235 -17.43 2.12 25.27
CA ARG A 235 -17.51 2.92 24.05
C ARG A 235 -18.90 3.48 23.77
N GLY A 236 -19.96 2.92 24.34
CA GLY A 236 -21.34 3.36 24.19
C GLY A 236 -21.89 3.33 22.77
N LYS A 237 -21.22 2.60 21.84
CA LYS A 237 -21.61 2.46 20.43
C LYS A 237 -21.30 1.07 19.89
N ASN A 238 -22.08 0.62 18.91
CA ASN A 238 -21.88 -0.67 18.26
C ASN A 238 -20.85 -0.55 17.15
N PHE A 239 -19.97 -1.54 17.03
CA PHE A 239 -18.99 -1.65 15.96
C PHE A 239 -19.29 -2.84 15.05
N ASN A 240 -18.96 -2.72 13.77
CA ASN A 240 -19.01 -3.79 12.79
C ASN A 240 -17.60 -4.24 12.39
N MET A 241 -17.35 -5.53 12.47
CA MET A 241 -16.11 -6.10 11.91
C MET A 241 -16.22 -6.20 10.39
N ARG A 242 -15.17 -5.76 9.69
CA ARG A 242 -15.04 -5.85 8.24
C ARG A 242 -13.61 -6.32 7.91
N TRP A 243 -13.45 -7.57 7.57
CA TRP A 243 -12.15 -8.16 7.25
C TRP A 243 -12.18 -8.81 5.86
N ILE A 244 -11.30 -8.36 4.95
CA ILE A 244 -11.20 -8.87 3.58
C ILE A 244 -9.95 -9.74 3.41
N ALA A 245 -8.96 -9.59 4.28
CA ALA A 245 -7.67 -10.27 4.23
C ALA A 245 -6.81 -9.85 3.01
N SER A 246 -6.98 -8.62 2.53
CA SER A 246 -6.16 -7.93 1.57
C SER A 246 -6.04 -6.49 2.02
N MET A 247 -4.81 -6.00 2.24
CA MET A 247 -4.60 -4.66 2.80
C MET A 247 -5.12 -3.58 1.86
N VAL A 248 -4.91 -3.73 0.55
CA VAL A 248 -5.44 -2.78 -0.46
C VAL A 248 -6.96 -2.65 -0.39
N ALA A 249 -7.68 -3.75 -0.20
CA ALA A 249 -9.13 -3.75 -0.14
C ALA A 249 -9.66 -3.17 1.17
N ASP A 250 -9.05 -3.51 2.30
CA ASP A 250 -9.39 -2.96 3.61
C ASP A 250 -9.09 -1.46 3.68
N VAL A 251 -7.93 -1.01 3.20
CA VAL A 251 -7.56 0.41 3.13
C VAL A 251 -8.47 1.17 2.17
N HIS A 252 -8.82 0.59 1.01
CA HIS A 252 -9.75 1.22 0.07
C HIS A 252 -11.13 1.48 0.68
N ARG A 253 -11.64 0.53 1.47
CA ARG A 253 -12.88 0.72 2.23
C ARG A 253 -12.74 1.85 3.25
N ILE A 254 -11.61 1.91 4.00
CA ILE A 254 -11.36 2.94 5.00
C ILE A 254 -11.28 4.33 4.37
N LEU A 255 -10.54 4.49 3.27
CA LEU A 255 -10.48 5.74 2.50
C LEU A 255 -11.85 6.18 1.98
N THR A 256 -12.77 5.24 1.76
CA THR A 256 -14.10 5.53 1.22
C THR A 256 -15.11 5.95 2.29
N ARG A 257 -15.06 5.36 3.50
CA ARG A 257 -16.10 5.57 4.51
C ARG A 257 -15.64 5.56 5.97
N GLY A 258 -14.35 5.50 6.21
CA GLY A 258 -13.78 5.36 7.54
C GLY A 258 -13.62 3.90 7.98
N GLY A 259 -12.99 3.72 9.12
CA GLY A 259 -12.66 2.42 9.69
C GLY A 259 -11.27 2.41 10.30
N ILE A 260 -10.94 1.34 10.99
CA ILE A 260 -9.59 1.05 11.47
C ILE A 260 -9.18 -0.35 11.00
N PHE A 261 -7.97 -0.45 10.45
CA PHE A 261 -7.32 -1.71 10.09
C PHE A 261 -6.19 -2.00 11.06
N MET A 262 -6.10 -3.24 11.51
CA MET A 262 -5.07 -3.68 12.45
C MET A 262 -4.46 -5.01 12.01
N TYR A 263 -3.14 -5.03 11.95
CA TYR A 263 -2.33 -6.24 11.87
C TYR A 263 -1.24 -6.14 12.95
N PRO A 264 -1.60 -6.44 14.22
CA PRO A 264 -0.72 -6.20 15.36
C PRO A 264 0.37 -7.27 15.47
N TRP A 265 1.29 -7.02 16.37
CA TRP A 265 2.24 -8.02 16.84
C TRP A 265 1.53 -9.29 17.34
N ASP A 266 2.15 -10.43 17.09
CA ASP A 266 1.63 -11.77 17.46
C ASP A 266 2.66 -12.53 18.28
N LYS A 267 2.28 -12.93 19.48
CA LYS A 267 3.18 -13.61 20.42
C LYS A 267 3.67 -15.00 19.96
N ARG A 268 3.10 -15.57 18.88
CA ARG A 268 3.61 -16.80 18.27
C ARG A 268 4.97 -16.60 17.61
N GLU A 269 5.23 -15.37 17.15
CA GLU A 269 6.48 -14.97 16.51
C GLU A 269 7.08 -13.76 17.26
N PRO A 270 7.54 -13.96 18.52
CA PRO A 270 7.93 -12.85 19.40
C PRO A 270 9.12 -12.03 18.88
N HIS A 271 9.91 -12.61 17.98
CA HIS A 271 11.07 -11.95 17.35
C HIS A 271 10.70 -11.15 16.10
N LYS A 272 9.47 -11.28 15.58
CA LYS A 272 8.98 -10.50 14.46
C LYS A 272 8.09 -9.37 14.97
N PRO A 273 8.39 -8.11 14.66
CA PRO A 273 7.60 -6.96 15.15
C PRO A 273 6.20 -6.89 14.55
N GLY A 274 5.90 -7.67 13.52
CA GLY A 274 4.61 -7.77 12.85
C GLY A 274 4.65 -8.71 11.66
N LYS A 275 3.60 -8.76 10.87
CA LYS A 275 3.52 -9.58 9.66
C LYS A 275 3.74 -8.76 8.39
N LEU A 276 3.21 -7.54 8.32
CA LEU A 276 3.29 -6.67 7.15
C LEU A 276 4.69 -6.07 7.00
N ARG A 277 5.06 -5.70 5.78
CA ARG A 277 6.36 -5.10 5.48
C ARG A 277 6.29 -3.59 5.64
N LEU A 278 7.30 -3.03 6.34
CA LEU A 278 7.36 -1.59 6.60
C LEU A 278 7.40 -0.79 5.30
N MET A 279 8.27 -1.18 4.37
CA MET A 279 8.59 -0.36 3.21
C MET A 279 7.65 -0.59 2.03
N TYR A 280 7.19 -1.83 1.82
CA TYR A 280 6.35 -2.17 0.66
C TYR A 280 4.86 -1.93 0.91
N GLU A 281 4.40 -2.03 2.17
CA GLU A 281 2.99 -1.97 2.54
C GLU A 281 2.69 -0.83 3.52
N ALA A 282 3.33 -0.83 4.71
CA ALA A 282 2.96 0.07 5.81
C ALA A 282 3.25 1.55 5.52
N ASN A 283 4.42 1.87 4.95
CA ASN A 283 4.79 3.24 4.59
C ASN A 283 3.88 3.84 3.52
N PRO A 284 3.67 3.23 2.34
CA PRO A 284 2.78 3.79 1.33
C PRO A 284 1.34 3.92 1.81
N MET A 285 0.81 2.89 2.46
CA MET A 285 -0.56 2.91 2.98
C MET A 285 -0.72 3.90 4.14
N GLY A 286 0.26 3.97 5.05
CA GLY A 286 0.28 4.93 6.14
C GLY A 286 0.25 6.37 5.63
N TRP A 287 1.03 6.67 4.59
CA TRP A 287 1.05 8.02 4.02
C TRP A 287 -0.28 8.39 3.34
N LEU A 288 -0.86 7.47 2.58
CA LEU A 288 -2.20 7.68 2.00
C LEU A 288 -3.26 7.94 3.07
N ILE A 289 -3.27 7.17 4.15
CA ILE A 289 -4.20 7.34 5.26
C ILE A 289 -4.01 8.71 5.93
N GLU A 290 -2.77 9.13 6.20
CA GLU A 290 -2.50 10.43 6.83
C GLU A 290 -2.83 11.61 5.90
N GLN A 291 -2.53 11.50 4.60
CA GLN A 291 -2.92 12.50 3.60
C GLN A 291 -4.44 12.65 3.48
N ALA A 292 -5.19 11.59 3.80
CA ALA A 292 -6.65 11.63 3.87
C ALA A 292 -7.20 12.08 5.23
N GLY A 293 -6.35 12.46 6.20
CA GLY A 293 -6.75 12.94 7.52
C GLY A 293 -6.89 11.86 8.59
N GLY A 294 -6.47 10.64 8.31
CA GLY A 294 -6.37 9.55 9.27
C GLY A 294 -5.03 9.52 10.01
N ALA A 295 -4.72 8.39 10.65
CA ALA A 295 -3.45 8.16 11.34
C ALA A 295 -2.92 6.74 11.07
N ALA A 296 -1.60 6.54 11.23
CA ALA A 296 -0.94 5.25 11.06
C ALA A 296 0.17 5.07 12.11
N THR A 297 0.13 3.94 12.85
CA THR A 297 1.06 3.63 13.94
C THR A 297 1.39 2.14 13.97
N ASN A 298 2.50 1.79 14.61
CA ASN A 298 2.80 0.41 14.99
C ASN A 298 2.27 0.03 16.39
N GLY A 299 1.48 0.94 16.99
CA GLY A 299 0.99 0.88 18.36
C GLY A 299 1.76 1.79 19.32
N ARG A 300 2.98 2.19 19.00
CA ARG A 300 3.86 3.02 19.86
C ARG A 300 4.45 4.21 19.13
N GLN A 301 4.72 4.07 17.84
CA GLN A 301 5.39 5.05 17.00
C GLN A 301 4.62 5.21 15.70
N ARG A 302 4.60 6.44 15.18
CA ARG A 302 4.05 6.73 13.85
C ARG A 302 4.81 5.93 12.79
N ILE A 303 4.10 5.25 11.88
CA ILE A 303 4.70 4.41 10.84
C ILE A 303 5.74 5.18 10.01
N LEU A 304 5.40 6.37 9.56
CA LEU A 304 6.25 7.16 8.65
C LEU A 304 7.56 7.65 9.29
N ASP A 305 7.70 7.59 10.61
CA ASP A 305 8.91 8.01 11.33
C ASP A 305 9.83 6.82 11.68
N ILE A 306 9.43 5.60 11.35
CA ILE A 306 10.25 4.41 11.58
C ILE A 306 11.40 4.40 10.57
N GLN A 307 12.65 4.34 11.10
CA GLN A 307 13.84 4.15 10.28
C GLN A 307 13.98 2.67 9.92
N PRO A 308 13.86 2.28 8.64
CA PRO A 308 14.07 0.90 8.24
C PRO A 308 15.51 0.43 8.49
N GLY A 309 15.67 -0.78 8.99
CA GLY A 309 16.97 -1.44 9.15
C GLY A 309 17.31 -2.42 8.02
N GLN A 310 16.32 -2.86 7.26
CA GLN A 310 16.47 -3.79 6.14
C GLN A 310 15.31 -3.68 5.16
N LEU A 311 15.51 -4.13 3.90
CA LEU A 311 14.50 -4.05 2.83
C LEU A 311 13.17 -4.73 3.19
N HIS A 312 13.24 -5.91 3.80
CA HIS A 312 12.07 -6.72 4.14
C HIS A 312 11.67 -6.62 5.62
N GLU A 313 11.97 -5.48 6.26
CA GLU A 313 11.59 -5.27 7.65
C GLU A 313 10.07 -5.37 7.83
N ARG A 314 9.67 -6.15 8.84
CA ARG A 314 8.26 -6.34 9.20
C ARG A 314 7.87 -5.38 10.32
N VAL A 315 6.61 -5.02 10.37
CA VAL A 315 6.07 -4.08 11.35
C VAL A 315 4.63 -4.43 11.72
N SER A 316 4.25 -4.14 12.96
CA SER A 316 2.84 -4.06 13.38
C SER A 316 2.19 -2.85 12.72
N VAL A 317 0.96 -2.99 12.24
CA VAL A 317 0.24 -1.90 11.55
C VAL A 317 -1.12 -1.68 12.17
N ILE A 318 -1.38 -0.43 12.53
CA ILE A 318 -2.68 0.08 12.98
C ILE A 318 -2.90 1.39 12.22
N LEU A 319 -3.92 1.47 11.37
CA LEU A 319 -4.16 2.66 10.56
C LEU A 319 -5.66 2.87 10.28
N GLY A 320 -6.06 4.10 10.03
CA GLY A 320 -7.43 4.44 9.67
C GLY A 320 -7.92 5.75 10.28
N SER A 321 -9.19 5.77 10.69
CA SER A 321 -9.84 6.91 11.34
C SER A 321 -9.06 7.34 12.58
N LYS A 322 -8.71 8.62 12.62
CA LYS A 322 -7.72 9.19 13.55
C LYS A 322 -8.05 8.90 15.02
N ASN A 323 -9.28 9.17 15.44
CA ASN A 323 -9.69 9.00 16.85
C ASN A 323 -9.58 7.53 17.31
N GLU A 324 -9.86 6.56 16.44
CA GLU A 324 -9.75 5.15 16.78
C GLU A 324 -8.27 4.70 16.85
N VAL A 325 -7.42 5.18 15.93
CA VAL A 325 -5.98 4.88 15.95
C VAL A 325 -5.32 5.49 17.19
N GLU A 326 -5.63 6.74 17.53
CA GLU A 326 -5.12 7.40 18.75
C GLU A 326 -5.61 6.68 20.01
N HIS A 327 -6.86 6.20 20.02
CA HIS A 327 -7.44 5.50 21.14
C HIS A 327 -6.70 4.18 21.43
N VAL A 328 -6.52 3.31 20.43
CA VAL A 328 -5.78 2.05 20.61
C VAL A 328 -4.30 2.30 20.94
N THR A 329 -3.70 3.34 20.37
CA THR A 329 -2.32 3.75 20.67
C THR A 329 -2.15 4.15 22.13
N SER A 330 -3.14 4.85 22.70
CA SER A 330 -3.11 5.24 24.13
C SER A 330 -2.99 4.03 25.06
N TYR A 331 -3.55 2.88 24.69
CA TYR A 331 -3.44 1.65 25.48
C TYR A 331 -2.05 1.01 25.45
N HIS A 332 -1.27 1.27 24.39
CA HIS A 332 0.12 0.81 24.29
C HIS A 332 1.11 1.70 25.07
N THR A 333 0.72 2.95 25.30
CA THR A 333 1.58 3.97 25.94
C THR A 333 1.22 4.25 27.41
N SER A 334 0.02 3.86 27.84
CA SER A 334 -0.39 3.93 29.25
C SER A 334 0.25 2.78 30.01
N ASN A 335 1.19 3.09 30.92
CA ASN A 335 1.77 2.13 31.86
C ASN A 335 0.77 1.74 32.95
#